data_c4d99dbc35174ba96349dd5967f1836b
#
_entry.id   c4d99dbc35174ba96349dd5967f1836b
#
_cell.length_a   1.000
_cell.length_b   1.000
_cell.length_c   1.000
_cell.angle_alpha   90.00
_cell.angle_beta   90.00
_cell.angle_gamma   90.00
#
_symmetry.space_group_name_H-M   'P 1'
#
loop_
_entity.id
_entity.type
_entity.pdbx_description
1 polymer ?
#
loop_
_entity_poly.entity_id
_entity_poly.type
_entity_poly.pdbx_seq_one_letter_code
_entity_poly.pdbx_strand_id
1 'polypeptide(L)'
;APTQQTMIEWLQSGVGDVIAYRVPYTHQYKKKLSYTKREYISNQVLVQCYSDTMLKTVLDLVGHTIVVPHKSIFQQRLNDLNDEVGGGIEVETVDDSISSDQLIAKVAYHQIPFTISDDVSARLNKTYFGNLDYSLAISFPQRYAWVVSKKSPHLLEYINNWVAELNNRPAVSLIYRKYFEKSKYFESEGLARIPVPGRISPFDPIFKQAAKKIGWDWRLLAAIAYKESKFNSDVVSWAGACGLMQLMPNTALSLGLPQEEIYKHKKNVEAAVAY
;
A
#
# COMPACT_ATOMS: atom_id res chain seq x y z
N ALA A 1 -18.91 -8.58 -0.69
CA ALA A 1 -18.70 -9.92 -1.25
C ALA A 1 -17.28 -10.36 -0.98
N PRO A 2 -17.04 -11.62 -0.60
CA PRO A 2 -15.71 -12.10 -0.23
C PRO A 2 -14.78 -12.24 -1.44
N THR A 3 -15.32 -12.54 -2.64
CA THR A 3 -14.52 -12.70 -3.86
C THR A 3 -15.15 -12.00 -5.07
N GLN A 4 -14.35 -11.75 -6.11
CA GLN A 4 -14.84 -11.19 -7.38
C GLN A 4 -15.86 -12.13 -8.04
N GLN A 5 -15.65 -13.44 -7.99
CA GLN A 5 -16.57 -14.43 -8.54
C GLN A 5 -17.93 -14.36 -7.84
N THR A 6 -17.95 -14.27 -6.52
CA THR A 6 -19.18 -14.10 -5.73
C THR A 6 -19.93 -12.81 -6.09
N MET A 7 -19.21 -11.70 -6.31
CA MET A 7 -19.84 -10.45 -6.78
C MET A 7 -20.54 -10.62 -8.13
N ILE A 8 -19.93 -11.35 -9.06
CA ILE A 8 -20.49 -11.60 -10.39
C ILE A 8 -21.75 -12.49 -10.27
N GLU A 9 -21.71 -13.50 -9.43
CA GLU A 9 -22.86 -14.39 -9.17
C GLU A 9 -24.03 -13.60 -8.55
N TRP A 10 -23.77 -12.72 -7.59
CA TRP A 10 -24.79 -11.85 -7.01
C TRP A 10 -25.39 -10.89 -8.02
N LEU A 11 -24.57 -10.32 -8.91
CA LEU A 11 -25.07 -9.46 -9.99
C LEU A 11 -25.96 -10.23 -10.98
N GLN A 12 -25.59 -11.48 -11.30
CA GLN A 12 -26.36 -12.32 -12.22
C GLN A 12 -27.67 -12.82 -11.62
N SER A 13 -27.68 -13.09 -10.32
CA SER A 13 -28.88 -13.53 -9.57
C SER A 13 -29.80 -12.39 -9.16
N GLY A 14 -29.38 -11.12 -9.36
CA GLY A 14 -30.18 -9.95 -8.99
C GLY A 14 -30.12 -9.57 -7.52
N VAL A 15 -29.15 -10.08 -6.77
CA VAL A 15 -28.87 -9.67 -5.38
C VAL A 15 -28.25 -8.28 -5.33
N GLY A 16 -27.59 -7.86 -6.41
CA GLY A 16 -27.05 -6.53 -6.59
C GLY A 16 -27.21 -6.06 -8.03
N ASP A 17 -27.17 -4.76 -8.27
CA ASP A 17 -27.37 -4.14 -9.57
C ASP A 17 -26.09 -3.66 -10.24
N VAL A 18 -25.07 -3.32 -9.43
CA VAL A 18 -23.79 -2.76 -9.88
C VAL A 18 -22.63 -3.38 -9.11
N ILE A 19 -21.58 -3.75 -9.81
CA ILE A 19 -20.27 -3.99 -9.20
C ILE A 19 -19.43 -2.75 -9.42
N ALA A 20 -19.38 -1.86 -8.39
CA ALA A 20 -18.56 -0.65 -8.38
C ALA A 20 -17.12 -0.98 -7.98
N TYR A 21 -16.55 -1.99 -8.60
CA TYR A 21 -15.20 -2.48 -8.41
C TYR A 21 -14.52 -2.70 -9.77
N ARG A 22 -13.21 -2.86 -9.80
CA ARG A 22 -12.45 -3.10 -11.03
C ARG A 22 -12.64 -4.53 -11.51
N VAL A 23 -13.53 -4.73 -12.46
CA VAL A 23 -13.76 -6.01 -13.12
C VAL A 23 -12.96 -6.05 -14.43
N PRO A 24 -12.08 -7.04 -14.65
CA PRO A 24 -11.26 -7.11 -15.86
C PRO A 24 -12.09 -7.34 -17.12
N TYR A 25 -11.68 -6.73 -18.22
CA TYR A 25 -12.25 -6.96 -19.55
C TYR A 25 -11.81 -8.31 -20.08
N THR A 26 -12.58 -9.36 -19.80
CA THR A 26 -12.34 -10.70 -20.36
C THR A 26 -13.43 -11.08 -21.38
N HIS A 27 -13.08 -11.94 -22.33
CA HIS A 27 -14.07 -12.46 -23.29
C HIS A 27 -15.24 -13.16 -22.58
N GLN A 28 -14.96 -13.90 -21.51
CA GLN A 28 -15.96 -14.61 -20.70
C GLN A 28 -16.93 -13.64 -20.03
N TYR A 29 -16.43 -12.60 -19.37
CA TYR A 29 -17.27 -11.64 -18.66
C TYR A 29 -18.03 -10.72 -19.62
N LYS A 30 -17.44 -10.35 -20.75
CA LYS A 30 -18.11 -9.52 -21.79
C LYS A 30 -19.39 -10.17 -22.34
N LYS A 31 -19.46 -11.51 -22.34
CA LYS A 31 -20.68 -12.23 -22.74
C LYS A 31 -21.81 -12.08 -21.72
N LYS A 32 -21.49 -11.90 -20.43
CA LYS A 32 -22.43 -11.94 -19.31
C LYS A 32 -22.75 -10.59 -18.69
N LEU A 33 -21.83 -9.62 -18.82
CA LEU A 33 -21.85 -8.33 -18.13
C LEU A 33 -21.79 -7.17 -19.13
N SER A 34 -22.32 -6.01 -18.71
CA SER A 34 -22.19 -4.75 -19.42
C SER A 34 -21.23 -3.84 -18.66
N TYR A 35 -20.22 -3.34 -19.36
CA TYR A 35 -19.17 -2.51 -18.78
C TYR A 35 -19.48 -1.01 -18.91
N THR A 36 -19.16 -0.25 -17.86
CA THR A 36 -19.26 1.21 -17.93
C THR A 36 -18.18 1.80 -18.84
N LYS A 37 -18.43 3.01 -19.36
CA LYS A 37 -17.46 3.72 -20.22
C LYS A 37 -16.20 4.18 -19.47
N ARG A 38 -16.25 4.28 -18.13
CA ARG A 38 -15.05 4.61 -17.36
C ARG A 38 -14.19 3.38 -17.21
N GLU A 39 -13.13 3.36 -17.99
CA GLU A 39 -12.15 2.31 -17.96
C GLU A 39 -10.95 2.71 -17.10
N TYR A 40 -10.39 1.72 -16.45
CA TYR A 40 -9.13 1.83 -15.73
C TYR A 40 -8.12 0.93 -16.45
N ILE A 41 -6.95 1.47 -16.72
CA ILE A 41 -5.83 0.69 -17.23
C ILE A 41 -4.92 0.42 -16.03
N SER A 42 -4.59 -0.84 -15.82
CA SER A 42 -3.74 -1.29 -14.72
C SER A 42 -2.82 -2.40 -15.18
N ASN A 43 -1.58 -2.37 -14.71
CA ASN A 43 -0.61 -3.42 -14.90
C ASN A 43 -0.49 -4.25 -13.62
N GLN A 44 -0.10 -5.50 -13.76
CA GLN A 44 0.45 -6.23 -12.64
C GLN A 44 1.93 -5.86 -12.52
N VAL A 45 2.36 -5.50 -11.32
CA VAL A 45 3.69 -5.00 -11.04
C VAL A 45 4.36 -5.82 -9.95
N LEU A 46 5.67 -5.98 -10.07
CA LEU A 46 6.48 -6.47 -8.96
C LEU A 46 6.57 -5.38 -7.89
N VAL A 47 6.33 -5.77 -6.64
CA VAL A 47 6.54 -4.90 -5.47
C VAL A 47 7.77 -5.37 -4.72
N GLN A 48 8.73 -4.48 -4.56
CA GLN A 48 10.01 -4.69 -3.90
C GLN A 48 10.41 -3.48 -3.08
N CYS A 49 11.42 -3.62 -2.21
CA CYS A 49 12.01 -2.46 -1.55
C CYS A 49 13.11 -1.83 -2.40
N TYR A 50 13.28 -0.50 -2.28
CA TYR A 50 14.44 0.18 -2.86
C TYR A 50 15.74 -0.40 -2.31
N SER A 51 16.60 -0.86 -3.21
CA SER A 51 17.94 -1.34 -2.91
C SER A 51 18.84 -1.23 -4.15
N ASP A 52 20.13 -1.42 -3.98
CA ASP A 52 21.07 -1.45 -5.10
C ASP A 52 20.90 -2.70 -5.99
N THR A 53 20.22 -3.72 -5.46
CA THR A 53 19.96 -5.01 -6.11
C THR A 53 18.50 -5.18 -6.57
N MET A 54 17.82 -4.08 -6.89
CA MET A 54 16.44 -4.15 -7.40
C MET A 54 16.38 -4.89 -8.74
N LEU A 55 15.33 -5.72 -8.88
CA LEU A 55 14.98 -6.36 -10.14
C LEU A 55 14.39 -5.31 -11.11
N LYS A 56 14.92 -5.21 -12.31
CA LYS A 56 14.54 -4.19 -13.30
C LYS A 56 13.89 -4.74 -14.54
N THR A 57 14.10 -6.02 -14.80
CA THR A 57 13.55 -6.73 -15.97
C THR A 57 12.83 -7.99 -15.52
N VAL A 58 11.97 -8.51 -16.38
CA VAL A 58 11.25 -9.77 -16.15
C VAL A 58 12.22 -10.95 -16.01
N LEU A 59 13.33 -10.91 -16.73
CA LEU A 59 14.35 -11.96 -16.65
C LEU A 59 15.07 -11.99 -15.30
N ASP A 60 15.14 -10.86 -14.60
CA ASP A 60 15.75 -10.80 -13.26
C ASP A 60 14.93 -11.55 -12.20
N LEU A 61 13.68 -11.93 -12.51
CA LEU A 61 12.84 -12.73 -11.61
C LEU A 61 13.32 -14.19 -11.49
N VAL A 62 14.11 -14.67 -12.45
CA VAL A 62 14.66 -16.03 -12.46
C VAL A 62 15.60 -16.20 -11.27
N GLY A 63 15.43 -17.27 -10.49
CA GLY A 63 16.19 -17.55 -9.27
C GLY A 63 15.69 -16.83 -8.02
N HIS A 64 14.55 -16.12 -8.12
CA HIS A 64 13.95 -15.43 -6.98
C HIS A 64 12.59 -16.00 -6.60
N THR A 65 12.31 -16.00 -5.29
CA THR A 65 11.04 -16.45 -4.72
C THR A 65 10.07 -15.26 -4.64
N ILE A 66 8.88 -15.40 -5.26
CA ILE A 66 7.84 -14.38 -5.27
C ILE A 66 6.60 -14.91 -4.56
N VAL A 67 6.15 -14.19 -3.53
CA VAL A 67 5.04 -14.60 -2.67
C VAL A 67 3.74 -13.99 -3.15
N VAL A 68 2.73 -14.80 -3.44
CA VAL A 68 1.41 -14.36 -3.93
C VAL A 68 0.27 -15.14 -3.29
N PRO A 69 -0.98 -14.61 -3.28
CA PRO A 69 -2.13 -15.36 -2.79
C PRO A 69 -2.42 -16.59 -3.67
N HIS A 70 -2.81 -17.69 -3.04
CA HIS A 70 -3.17 -18.92 -3.75
C HIS A 70 -4.36 -18.71 -4.69
N LYS A 71 -4.35 -19.36 -5.86
CA LYS A 71 -5.41 -19.25 -6.91
C LYS A 71 -5.71 -17.82 -7.39
N SER A 72 -4.81 -16.88 -7.13
CA SER A 72 -4.96 -15.49 -7.58
C SER A 72 -4.58 -15.32 -9.06
N ILE A 73 -5.04 -14.21 -9.65
CA ILE A 73 -4.61 -13.80 -10.99
C ILE A 73 -3.09 -13.52 -11.04
N PHE A 74 -2.49 -13.19 -9.91
CA PHE A 74 -1.05 -12.96 -9.79
C PHE A 74 -0.27 -14.26 -9.87
N GLN A 75 -0.75 -15.33 -9.20
CA GLN A 75 -0.16 -16.67 -9.31
C GLN A 75 -0.24 -17.17 -10.75
N GLN A 76 -1.41 -17.03 -11.39
CA GLN A 76 -1.57 -17.46 -12.78
C GLN A 76 -0.59 -16.72 -13.70
N ARG A 77 -0.47 -15.39 -13.56
CA ARG A 77 0.45 -14.59 -14.38
C ARG A 77 1.91 -14.99 -14.15
N LEU A 78 2.32 -15.26 -12.89
CA LEU A 78 3.68 -15.72 -12.61
C LEU A 78 3.97 -17.10 -13.23
N ASN A 79 3.00 -18.00 -13.23
CA ASN A 79 3.16 -19.30 -13.87
C ASN A 79 3.32 -19.14 -15.40
N ASP A 80 2.43 -18.32 -16.01
CA ASP A 80 2.54 -18.04 -17.45
C ASP A 80 3.90 -17.39 -17.78
N LEU A 81 4.34 -16.46 -16.94
CA LEU A 81 5.61 -15.77 -17.09
C LEU A 81 6.81 -16.71 -16.93
N ASN A 82 6.73 -17.62 -15.95
CA ASN A 82 7.76 -18.63 -15.74
C ASN A 82 7.92 -19.54 -16.95
N ASP A 83 6.82 -19.90 -17.61
CA ASP A 83 6.85 -20.65 -18.86
C ASP A 83 7.45 -19.79 -20.00
N GLU A 84 7.06 -18.51 -20.09
CA GLU A 84 7.58 -17.56 -21.11
C GLU A 84 9.11 -17.36 -21.03
N VAL A 85 9.68 -17.34 -19.79
CA VAL A 85 11.13 -17.13 -19.59
C VAL A 85 11.94 -18.44 -19.58
N GLY A 86 11.29 -19.58 -19.70
CA GLY A 86 11.97 -20.90 -19.72
C GLY A 86 12.19 -21.52 -18.33
N GLY A 87 11.49 -21.03 -17.31
CA GLY A 87 11.55 -21.57 -15.95
C GLY A 87 12.46 -20.79 -14.99
N GLY A 88 12.48 -21.23 -13.72
CA GLY A 88 13.40 -20.71 -12.71
C GLY A 88 12.82 -19.61 -11.82
N ILE A 89 11.56 -19.17 -12.01
CA ILE A 89 10.86 -18.30 -11.06
C ILE A 89 10.23 -19.17 -9.98
N GLU A 90 10.56 -18.93 -8.72
CA GLU A 90 9.98 -19.64 -7.59
C GLU A 90 8.70 -18.95 -7.12
N VAL A 91 7.56 -19.61 -7.23
CA VAL A 91 6.26 -19.08 -6.83
C VAL A 91 5.83 -19.68 -5.50
N GLU A 92 5.94 -18.89 -4.43
CA GLU A 92 5.41 -19.27 -3.12
C GLU A 92 3.98 -18.76 -2.97
N THR A 93 3.07 -19.59 -2.50
CA THR A 93 1.67 -19.21 -2.31
C THR A 93 1.30 -19.14 -0.84
N VAL A 94 0.54 -18.13 -0.47
CA VAL A 94 -0.06 -17.96 0.85
C VAL A 94 -1.58 -18.14 0.77
N ASP A 95 -2.20 -18.32 1.92
CA ASP A 95 -3.65 -18.44 2.04
C ASP A 95 -4.35 -17.22 1.41
N ASP A 96 -5.46 -17.43 0.72
CA ASP A 96 -6.23 -16.38 0.01
C ASP A 96 -6.92 -15.38 0.95
N SER A 97 -6.96 -15.65 2.26
CA SER A 97 -7.37 -14.69 3.28
C SER A 97 -6.36 -13.55 3.47
N ILE A 98 -5.09 -13.73 3.04
CA ILE A 98 -4.07 -12.71 3.09
C ILE A 98 -4.22 -11.79 1.88
N SER A 99 -4.57 -10.53 2.13
CA SER A 99 -4.78 -9.54 1.07
C SER A 99 -3.48 -9.09 0.42
N SER A 100 -3.56 -8.58 -0.82
CA SER A 100 -2.41 -7.96 -1.51
C SER A 100 -1.78 -6.84 -0.70
N ASP A 101 -2.59 -6.03 0.00
CA ASP A 101 -2.08 -4.94 0.86
C ASP A 101 -1.23 -5.47 2.02
N GLN A 102 -1.63 -6.60 2.61
CA GLN A 102 -0.85 -7.27 3.67
C GLN A 102 0.48 -7.81 3.13
N LEU A 103 0.50 -8.36 1.90
CA LEU A 103 1.74 -8.82 1.27
C LEU A 103 2.65 -7.64 0.93
N ILE A 104 2.11 -6.53 0.41
CA ILE A 104 2.88 -5.31 0.17
C ILE A 104 3.50 -4.79 1.48
N ALA A 105 2.73 -4.80 2.58
CA ALA A 105 3.24 -4.42 3.89
C ALA A 105 4.38 -5.35 4.36
N LYS A 106 4.26 -6.67 4.13
CA LYS A 106 5.34 -7.63 4.44
C LYS A 106 6.62 -7.33 3.65
N VAL A 107 6.50 -6.95 2.36
CA VAL A 107 7.66 -6.49 1.56
C VAL A 107 8.25 -5.23 2.18
N ALA A 108 7.43 -4.21 2.47
CA ALA A 108 7.89 -2.95 3.06
C ALA A 108 8.65 -3.16 4.39
N TYR A 109 8.30 -4.20 5.13
CA TYR A 109 8.94 -4.57 6.39
C TYR A 109 10.04 -5.64 6.24
N HIS A 110 10.46 -5.96 5.00
CA HIS A 110 11.50 -6.96 4.72
C HIS A 110 11.20 -8.36 5.29
N GLN A 111 9.93 -8.72 5.44
CA GLN A 111 9.50 -10.06 5.87
C GLN A 111 9.45 -11.05 4.71
N ILE A 112 9.16 -10.57 3.51
CA ILE A 112 9.26 -11.28 2.24
C ILE A 112 10.01 -10.40 1.25
N PRO A 113 10.75 -10.97 0.29
CA PRO A 113 11.53 -10.16 -0.64
C PRO A 113 10.67 -9.48 -1.71
N PHE A 114 9.70 -10.22 -2.29
CA PHE A 114 8.92 -9.78 -3.44
C PHE A 114 7.46 -10.24 -3.33
N THR A 115 6.56 -9.43 -3.87
CA THR A 115 5.16 -9.82 -4.15
C THR A 115 4.69 -9.18 -5.45
N ILE A 116 3.54 -9.63 -5.94
CA ILE A 116 2.87 -9.02 -7.09
C ILE A 116 1.58 -8.35 -6.65
N SER A 117 1.32 -7.18 -7.22
CA SER A 117 0.06 -6.47 -7.03
C SER A 117 -0.35 -5.75 -8.31
N ASP A 118 -1.55 -5.21 -8.34
CA ASP A 118 -1.91 -4.21 -9.33
C ASP A 118 -1.23 -2.85 -9.00
N ASP A 119 -0.89 -2.09 -10.03
CA ASP A 119 -0.15 -0.82 -9.90
C ASP A 119 -0.90 0.24 -9.07
N VAL A 120 -2.22 0.18 -9.03
CA VAL A 120 -3.04 1.13 -8.24
C VAL A 120 -2.94 0.81 -6.76
N SER A 121 -3.02 -0.47 -6.37
CA SER A 121 -2.81 -0.92 -4.99
C SER A 121 -1.36 -0.66 -4.56
N ALA A 122 -0.39 -0.96 -5.42
CA ALA A 122 1.02 -0.67 -5.15
C ALA A 122 1.26 0.84 -4.93
N ARG A 123 0.68 1.71 -5.78
CA ARG A 123 0.76 3.17 -5.64
C ARG A 123 0.13 3.66 -4.34
N LEU A 124 -1.05 3.13 -3.99
CA LEU A 124 -1.70 3.48 -2.74
C LEU A 124 -0.82 3.12 -1.54
N ASN A 125 -0.29 1.90 -1.52
CA ASN A 125 0.57 1.44 -0.43
C ASN A 125 1.90 2.22 -0.37
N LYS A 126 2.45 2.65 -1.50
CA LYS A 126 3.64 3.53 -1.50
C LYS A 126 3.41 4.84 -0.75
N THR A 127 2.19 5.35 -0.66
CA THR A 127 1.91 6.53 0.15
C THR A 127 2.08 6.29 1.65
N TYR A 128 1.99 5.03 2.08
CA TYR A 128 2.20 4.60 3.48
C TYR A 128 3.63 4.09 3.72
N PHE A 129 4.26 3.48 2.71
CA PHE A 129 5.58 2.86 2.79
C PHE A 129 6.53 3.47 1.76
N GLY A 130 7.29 4.49 2.17
CA GLY A 130 8.16 5.24 1.27
C GLY A 130 9.29 4.42 0.63
N ASN A 131 9.62 3.26 1.21
CA ASN A 131 10.69 2.36 0.76
C ASN A 131 10.29 1.37 -0.35
N LEU A 132 9.06 1.44 -0.86
CA LEU A 132 8.59 0.52 -1.90
C LEU A 132 8.92 1.02 -3.30
N ASP A 133 9.29 0.09 -4.18
CA ASP A 133 9.32 0.25 -5.63
C ASP A 133 8.31 -0.71 -6.29
N TYR A 134 7.65 -0.24 -7.36
CA TYR A 134 6.71 -0.99 -8.18
C TYR A 134 6.86 -0.63 -9.67
N SER A 135 8.05 -0.25 -10.08
CA SER A 135 8.33 0.20 -11.45
C SER A 135 8.34 -0.93 -12.47
N LEU A 136 8.62 -2.17 -12.04
CA LEU A 136 8.66 -3.33 -12.93
C LEU A 136 7.27 -3.88 -13.20
N ALA A 137 6.75 -3.64 -14.40
CA ALA A 137 5.51 -4.28 -14.87
C ALA A 137 5.80 -5.69 -15.37
N ILE A 138 5.01 -6.67 -14.90
CA ILE A 138 5.12 -8.09 -15.29
C ILE A 138 3.97 -8.52 -16.22
N SER A 139 3.04 -7.64 -16.53
CA SER A 139 1.94 -7.88 -17.45
C SER A 139 1.79 -6.76 -18.45
N PHE A 140 1.13 -7.04 -19.58
CA PHE A 140 0.60 -6.00 -20.43
C PHE A 140 -0.49 -5.19 -19.71
N PRO A 141 -0.74 -3.93 -20.13
CA PRO A 141 -1.83 -3.13 -19.59
C PRO A 141 -3.17 -3.84 -19.75
N GLN A 142 -3.88 -4.03 -18.66
CA GLN A 142 -5.20 -4.65 -18.63
C GLN A 142 -6.26 -3.58 -18.41
N ARG A 143 -7.41 -3.75 -19.09
CA ARG A 143 -8.56 -2.85 -18.94
C ARG A 143 -9.52 -3.39 -17.90
N TYR A 144 -9.98 -2.50 -17.05
CA TYR A 144 -10.95 -2.77 -16.00
C TYR A 144 -12.06 -1.72 -16.05
N ALA A 145 -13.27 -2.08 -15.69
CA ALA A 145 -14.36 -1.13 -15.50
C ALA A 145 -15.36 -1.64 -14.47
N TRP A 146 -16.27 -0.77 -14.05
CA TRP A 146 -17.47 -1.19 -13.33
C TRP A 146 -18.39 -1.95 -14.26
N VAL A 147 -19.21 -2.81 -13.70
CA VAL A 147 -20.15 -3.62 -14.50
C VAL A 147 -21.53 -3.60 -13.91
N VAL A 148 -22.50 -3.74 -14.80
CA VAL A 148 -23.91 -3.94 -14.49
C VAL A 148 -24.42 -5.20 -15.21
N SER A 149 -25.58 -5.69 -14.80
CA SER A 149 -26.25 -6.77 -15.52
C SER A 149 -26.58 -6.35 -16.97
N LYS A 150 -26.43 -7.26 -17.92
CA LYS A 150 -26.90 -7.02 -19.31
C LYS A 150 -28.40 -6.73 -19.40
N LYS A 151 -29.16 -7.15 -18.38
CA LYS A 151 -30.60 -6.91 -18.31
C LYS A 151 -30.97 -5.47 -17.89
N SER A 152 -29.98 -4.65 -17.54
CA SER A 152 -30.17 -3.30 -16.99
C SER A 152 -29.50 -2.20 -17.85
N PRO A 153 -29.89 -2.04 -19.14
CA PRO A 153 -29.26 -1.07 -20.06
C PRO A 153 -29.47 0.39 -19.62
N HIS A 154 -30.64 0.72 -19.08
CA HIS A 154 -30.95 2.08 -18.58
C HIS A 154 -30.05 2.45 -17.38
N LEU A 155 -29.79 1.49 -16.48
CA LEU A 155 -28.87 1.71 -15.37
C LEU A 155 -27.45 1.97 -15.86
N LEU A 156 -27.00 1.24 -16.88
CA LEU A 156 -25.70 1.47 -17.50
C LEU A 156 -25.57 2.88 -18.08
N GLU A 157 -26.59 3.34 -18.80
CA GLU A 157 -26.63 4.68 -19.37
C GLU A 157 -26.59 5.75 -18.27
N TYR A 158 -27.42 5.60 -17.23
CA TYR A 158 -27.44 6.51 -16.09
C TYR A 158 -26.05 6.61 -15.40
N ILE A 159 -25.42 5.46 -15.12
CA ILE A 159 -24.08 5.42 -14.52
C ILE A 159 -23.06 6.08 -15.43
N ASN A 160 -23.11 5.84 -16.74
CA ASN A 160 -22.16 6.44 -17.68
C ASN A 160 -22.27 7.97 -17.72
N ASN A 161 -23.48 8.51 -17.69
CA ASN A 161 -23.72 9.95 -17.65
C ASN A 161 -23.24 10.55 -16.33
N TRP A 162 -23.57 9.93 -15.20
CA TRP A 162 -23.11 10.36 -13.88
C TRP A 162 -21.57 10.35 -13.75
N VAL A 163 -20.92 9.31 -14.25
CA VAL A 163 -19.44 9.21 -14.23
C VAL A 163 -18.77 10.26 -15.12
N ALA A 164 -19.38 10.59 -16.27
CA ALA A 164 -18.88 11.66 -17.14
C ALA A 164 -18.92 13.03 -16.41
N GLU A 165 -20.00 13.32 -15.68
CA GLU A 165 -20.10 14.52 -14.87
C GLU A 165 -19.11 14.55 -13.69
N LEU A 166 -18.89 13.39 -13.04
CA LEU A 166 -17.96 13.27 -11.92
C LEU A 166 -16.53 13.64 -12.30
N ASN A 167 -16.06 13.27 -13.49
CA ASN A 167 -14.69 13.56 -13.93
C ASN A 167 -14.42 15.06 -14.01
N ASN A 168 -15.44 15.89 -14.18
CA ASN A 168 -15.36 17.35 -14.24
C ASN A 168 -15.49 18.01 -12.86
N ARG A 169 -15.71 17.26 -11.78
CA ARG A 169 -15.84 17.83 -10.42
C ARG A 169 -14.49 17.97 -9.75
N PRO A 170 -14.11 19.18 -9.28
CA PRO A 170 -12.85 19.42 -8.56
C PRO A 170 -12.66 18.49 -7.33
N ALA A 171 -13.77 18.10 -6.68
CA ALA A 171 -13.76 17.19 -5.53
C ALA A 171 -13.13 15.83 -5.85
N VAL A 172 -13.29 15.30 -7.06
CA VAL A 172 -12.70 14.01 -7.48
C VAL A 172 -11.18 14.12 -7.55
N SER A 173 -10.65 15.21 -8.12
CA SER A 173 -9.22 15.47 -8.16
C SER A 173 -8.63 15.63 -6.76
N LEU A 174 -9.34 16.30 -5.85
CA LEU A 174 -8.91 16.44 -4.45
C LEU A 174 -8.86 15.09 -3.74
N ILE A 175 -9.87 14.24 -3.94
CA ILE A 175 -9.90 12.88 -3.38
C ILE A 175 -8.74 12.06 -3.94
N TYR A 176 -8.52 12.09 -5.27
CA TYR A 176 -7.40 11.37 -5.89
C TYR A 176 -6.05 11.81 -5.31
N ARG A 177 -5.80 13.13 -5.24
CA ARG A 177 -4.57 13.68 -4.64
C ARG A 177 -4.40 13.28 -3.19
N LYS A 178 -5.50 13.29 -2.41
CA LYS A 178 -5.47 12.87 -1.00
C LYS A 178 -5.00 11.41 -0.84
N TYR A 179 -5.44 10.51 -1.70
CA TYR A 179 -5.18 9.07 -1.55
C TYR A 179 -3.94 8.58 -2.28
N PHE A 180 -3.54 9.21 -3.40
CA PHE A 180 -2.50 8.69 -4.29
C PHE A 180 -1.27 9.59 -4.46
N GLU A 181 -1.35 10.86 -4.08
CA GLU A 181 -0.26 11.81 -4.27
C GLU A 181 0.34 12.30 -2.95
N LYS A 182 -0.46 12.42 -1.90
CA LYS A 182 0.06 12.81 -0.59
C LYS A 182 0.66 11.60 0.11
N SER A 183 1.95 11.71 0.46
CA SER A 183 2.58 10.72 1.31
C SER A 183 1.89 10.68 2.68
N LYS A 184 1.50 9.51 3.09
CA LYS A 184 0.91 9.24 4.40
C LYS A 184 1.90 8.53 5.32
N TYR A 185 3.12 8.36 4.86
CA TYR A 185 4.18 7.72 5.61
C TYR A 185 4.40 8.38 6.98
N PHE A 186 4.19 9.70 7.04
CA PHE A 186 4.30 10.49 8.27
C PHE A 186 2.95 10.82 8.92
N GLU A 187 1.82 10.48 8.28
CA GLU A 187 0.50 10.62 8.90
C GLU A 187 0.25 9.42 9.80
N SER A 188 0.29 9.63 11.12
CA SER A 188 0.18 8.60 12.16
C SER A 188 -1.05 7.68 12.07
N GLU A 189 -2.12 8.14 11.44
CA GLU A 189 -3.34 7.33 11.27
C GLU A 189 -3.20 6.24 10.19
N GLY A 190 -2.28 6.39 9.24
CA GLY A 190 -2.06 5.42 8.16
C GLY A 190 -1.34 4.15 8.61
N LEU A 191 -0.39 4.28 9.54
CA LEU A 191 0.42 3.15 10.04
C LEU A 191 -0.37 2.20 10.95
N ALA A 192 -1.43 2.71 11.60
CA ALA A 192 -2.30 1.90 12.46
C ALA A 192 -3.26 0.99 11.68
N ARG A 193 -3.41 1.18 10.37
CA ARG A 193 -4.40 0.47 9.55
C ARG A 193 -3.93 -0.89 9.01
N ILE A 194 -2.63 -1.14 8.99
CA ILE A 194 -2.08 -2.43 8.54
C ILE A 194 -1.24 -3.01 9.67
N PRO A 195 -1.83 -3.77 10.61
CA PRO A 195 -1.10 -4.36 11.71
C PRO A 195 -0.14 -5.43 11.17
N VAL A 196 1.14 -5.19 11.34
CA VAL A 196 2.16 -6.23 11.14
C VAL A 196 2.45 -6.84 12.50
N PRO A 197 2.24 -8.14 12.69
CA PRO A 197 2.50 -8.79 13.96
C PRO A 197 3.90 -8.50 14.49
N GLY A 198 3.98 -8.02 15.75
CA GLY A 198 5.24 -7.72 16.41
C GLY A 198 5.87 -6.36 16.06
N ARG A 199 5.21 -5.51 15.27
CA ARG A 199 5.68 -4.16 14.95
C ARG A 199 4.66 -3.10 15.38
N ILE A 200 5.14 -1.99 15.97
CA ILE A 200 4.33 -0.86 16.45
C ILE A 200 4.48 0.34 15.52
N SER A 201 5.72 0.59 15.03
CA SER A 201 6.03 1.75 14.21
C SER A 201 7.22 1.51 13.27
N PRO A 202 7.46 2.38 12.28
CA PRO A 202 8.69 2.35 11.47
C PRO A 202 9.95 2.59 12.30
N PHE A 203 9.79 3.20 13.47
CA PHE A 203 10.89 3.62 14.35
C PHE A 203 11.24 2.58 15.43
N ASP A 204 10.60 1.40 15.42
CA ASP A 204 10.85 0.33 16.40
C ASP A 204 12.34 0.00 16.59
N PRO A 205 13.19 -0.08 15.55
CA PRO A 205 14.63 -0.30 15.74
C PRO A 205 15.30 0.80 16.58
N ILE A 206 14.87 2.06 16.37
CA ILE A 206 15.39 3.22 17.13
C ILE A 206 14.94 3.14 18.58
N PHE A 207 13.66 2.86 18.83
CA PHE A 207 13.14 2.70 20.20
C PHE A 207 13.78 1.54 20.92
N LYS A 208 14.00 0.38 20.26
CA LYS A 208 14.69 -0.77 20.85
C LYS A 208 16.14 -0.43 21.26
N GLN A 209 16.84 0.29 20.39
CA GLN A 209 18.20 0.72 20.67
C GLN A 209 18.28 1.73 21.83
N ALA A 210 17.38 2.72 21.85
CA ALA A 210 17.32 3.74 22.89
C ALA A 210 16.88 3.16 24.23
N ALA A 211 15.82 2.34 24.26
CA ALA A 211 15.30 1.69 25.46
C ALA A 211 16.33 0.78 26.15
N LYS A 212 17.17 0.10 25.34
CA LYS A 212 18.26 -0.74 25.88
C LYS A 212 19.26 0.06 26.73
N LYS A 213 19.50 1.34 26.40
CA LYS A 213 20.43 2.21 27.13
C LYS A 213 19.95 2.55 28.55
N ILE A 214 18.62 2.60 28.73
CA ILE A 214 17.98 3.02 30.01
C ILE A 214 17.25 1.88 30.72
N GLY A 215 17.30 0.65 30.18
CA GLY A 215 16.65 -0.52 30.78
C GLY A 215 15.12 -0.52 30.70
N TRP A 216 14.52 0.23 29.76
CA TRP A 216 13.07 0.30 29.60
C TRP A 216 12.55 -0.69 28.54
N ASP A 217 11.26 -1.02 28.64
CA ASP A 217 10.57 -1.65 27.51
C ASP A 217 10.44 -0.65 26.36
N TRP A 218 10.96 -1.00 25.19
CA TRP A 218 10.93 -0.15 23.99
C TRP A 218 9.51 0.24 23.56
N ARG A 219 8.51 -0.58 23.92
CA ARG A 219 7.08 -0.30 23.63
C ARG A 219 6.59 0.93 24.38
N LEU A 220 7.15 1.20 25.55
CA LEU A 220 6.86 2.41 26.30
C LEU A 220 7.33 3.66 25.56
N LEU A 221 8.55 3.64 25.02
CA LEU A 221 9.05 4.74 24.16
C LEU A 221 8.20 4.92 22.90
N ALA A 222 7.79 3.81 22.27
CA ALA A 222 6.88 3.87 21.14
C ALA A 222 5.51 4.47 21.50
N ALA A 223 4.96 4.12 22.67
CA ALA A 223 3.69 4.68 23.16
C ALA A 223 3.80 6.19 23.44
N ILE A 224 4.93 6.64 24.02
CA ILE A 224 5.21 8.08 24.26
C ILE A 224 5.28 8.79 22.89
N ALA A 225 6.09 8.31 21.96
CA ALA A 225 6.20 8.91 20.62
C ALA A 225 4.86 8.97 19.89
N TYR A 226 4.04 7.93 20.03
CA TYR A 226 2.68 7.94 19.48
C TYR A 226 1.80 9.01 20.12
N LYS A 227 1.87 9.18 21.43
CA LYS A 227 1.12 10.22 22.15
C LYS A 227 1.56 11.62 21.74
N GLU A 228 2.87 11.83 21.63
CA GLU A 228 3.48 13.15 21.36
C GLU A 228 3.29 13.60 19.90
N SER A 229 3.64 12.75 18.95
CA SER A 229 3.70 13.12 17.52
C SER A 229 2.85 12.25 16.61
N LYS A 230 2.20 11.20 17.11
CA LYS A 230 1.57 10.14 16.30
C LYS A 230 2.58 9.51 15.31
N PHE A 231 3.83 9.38 15.71
CA PHE A 231 4.96 8.96 14.87
C PHE A 231 5.28 9.91 13.71
N ASN A 232 4.86 11.17 13.75
CA ASN A 232 5.22 12.17 12.77
C ASN A 232 6.47 12.92 13.22
N SER A 233 7.59 12.71 12.51
CA SER A 233 8.89 13.29 12.86
C SER A 233 9.03 14.77 12.54
N ASP A 234 8.15 15.32 11.69
CA ASP A 234 8.26 16.69 11.18
C ASP A 234 7.24 17.64 11.82
N VAL A 235 6.46 17.12 12.78
CA VAL A 235 5.42 17.91 13.44
C VAL A 235 6.03 18.91 14.42
N VAL A 236 5.44 20.11 14.43
CA VAL A 236 5.65 21.14 15.44
C VAL A 236 4.33 21.37 16.16
N SER A 237 4.31 21.29 17.48
CA SER A 237 3.11 21.58 18.26
C SER A 237 2.83 23.08 18.29
N TRP A 238 1.62 23.48 18.71
CA TRP A 238 1.27 24.88 18.93
C TRP A 238 2.17 25.59 19.95
N ALA A 239 2.77 24.81 20.89
CA ALA A 239 3.71 25.31 21.89
C ALA A 239 5.17 25.35 21.40
N GLY A 240 5.46 24.90 20.16
CA GLY A 240 6.79 24.87 19.56
C GLY A 240 7.60 23.61 19.86
N ALA A 241 7.02 22.56 20.42
CA ALA A 241 7.69 21.27 20.58
C ALA A 241 7.86 20.57 19.22
N CYS A 242 9.02 19.96 18.97
CA CYS A 242 9.45 19.50 17.65
C CYS A 242 9.78 18.01 17.60
N GLY A 243 9.47 17.40 16.46
CA GLY A 243 9.93 16.07 16.08
C GLY A 243 9.18 14.90 16.73
N LEU A 244 9.75 13.71 16.59
CA LEU A 244 9.12 12.45 16.95
C LEU A 244 8.70 12.35 18.45
N MET A 245 9.56 12.87 19.33
CA MET A 245 9.35 12.87 20.79
C MET A 245 8.94 14.24 21.33
N GLN A 246 8.60 15.20 20.46
CA GLN A 246 8.11 16.54 20.81
C GLN A 246 9.01 17.27 21.82
N LEU A 247 10.30 17.37 21.51
CA LEU A 247 11.24 18.12 22.32
C LEU A 247 11.09 19.63 22.09
N MET A 248 11.11 20.40 23.17
CA MET A 248 11.23 21.86 23.08
C MET A 248 12.64 22.22 22.59
N PRO A 249 12.81 23.19 21.67
CA PRO A 249 14.12 23.56 21.11
C PRO A 249 15.17 23.89 22.16
N ASN A 250 14.79 24.59 23.23
CA ASN A 250 15.72 24.93 24.31
C ASN A 250 16.14 23.68 25.11
N THR A 251 15.22 22.73 25.35
CA THR A 251 15.52 21.45 25.99
C THR A 251 16.45 20.63 25.10
N ALA A 252 16.16 20.52 23.80
CA ALA A 252 17.01 19.80 22.86
C ALA A 252 18.43 20.38 22.84
N LEU A 253 18.57 21.70 22.81
CA LEU A 253 19.87 22.38 22.82
C LEU A 253 20.65 22.08 24.13
N SER A 254 19.99 22.14 25.29
CA SER A 254 20.63 21.81 26.58
C SER A 254 21.10 20.36 26.70
N LEU A 255 20.51 19.46 25.90
CA LEU A 255 20.90 18.05 25.76
C LEU A 255 21.92 17.82 24.63
N GLY A 256 22.46 18.89 24.04
CA GLY A 256 23.45 18.81 22.99
C GLY A 256 22.89 18.49 21.59
N LEU A 257 21.57 18.63 21.40
CA LEU A 257 20.92 18.44 20.09
C LEU A 257 20.66 19.82 19.43
N PRO A 258 21.42 20.18 18.37
CA PRO A 258 21.22 21.41 17.64
C PRO A 258 19.84 21.46 16.96
N GLN A 259 19.29 22.67 16.76
CA GLN A 259 17.95 22.86 16.22
C GLN A 259 17.81 22.29 14.81
N GLU A 260 18.86 22.31 13.99
CA GLU A 260 18.88 21.75 12.63
C GLU A 260 18.76 20.22 12.62
N GLU A 261 19.05 19.58 13.74
CA GLU A 261 19.03 18.12 13.87
C GLU A 261 17.85 17.57 14.68
N ILE A 262 16.99 18.47 15.19
CA ILE A 262 15.88 18.10 16.08
C ILE A 262 14.86 17.17 15.39
N TYR A 263 14.77 17.22 14.06
CA TYR A 263 13.89 16.35 13.26
C TYR A 263 14.54 15.03 12.84
N LYS A 264 15.85 14.84 13.12
CA LYS A 264 16.51 13.56 12.85
C LYS A 264 16.04 12.51 13.86
N HIS A 265 15.25 11.55 13.41
CA HIS A 265 14.53 10.57 14.22
C HIS A 265 15.38 9.98 15.36
N LYS A 266 16.57 9.45 15.01
CA LYS A 266 17.45 8.80 15.99
C LYS A 266 17.95 9.79 17.04
N LYS A 267 18.37 10.98 16.62
CA LYS A 267 18.89 12.00 17.53
C LYS A 267 17.80 12.57 18.44
N ASN A 268 16.60 12.76 17.90
CA ASN A 268 15.45 13.22 18.67
C ASN A 268 15.06 12.22 19.77
N VAL A 269 15.01 10.91 19.45
CA VAL A 269 14.74 9.86 20.44
C VAL A 269 15.90 9.74 21.45
N GLU A 270 17.16 9.82 21.02
CA GLU A 270 18.31 9.74 21.92
C GLU A 270 18.35 10.92 22.90
N ALA A 271 18.05 12.13 22.46
CA ALA A 271 17.93 13.29 23.32
C ALA A 271 16.75 13.18 24.31
N ALA A 272 15.60 12.69 23.85
CA ALA A 272 14.42 12.48 24.71
C ALA A 272 14.66 11.43 25.80
N VAL A 273 15.49 10.42 25.53
CA VAL A 273 15.86 9.39 26.52
C VAL A 273 16.92 9.89 27.50
N ALA A 274 17.71 10.89 27.12
CA ALA A 274 18.68 11.55 28.00
C ALA A 274 18.07 12.62 28.91
N TYR A 275 16.83 13.08 28.60
CA TYR A 275 16.03 14.01 29.39
C TYR A 275 15.37 13.30 30.58
#